data_110cc2362dda3fa0b14aa812642e6e52
#
_entry.id   110cc2362dda3fa0b14aa812642e6e52
#
_cell.length_a   1.000
_cell.length_b   1.000
_cell.length_c   1.000
_cell.angle_alpha   90.00
_cell.angle_beta   90.00
_cell.angle_gamma   90.00
#
_symmetry.space_group_name_H-M   'P 1'
#
loop_
_entity.id
_entity.type
_entity.pdbx_description
1 polymer ?
#
loop_
_entity_poly.entity_id
_entity_poly.type
_entity_poly.pdbx_seq_one_letter_code
_entity_poly.pdbx_strand_id
1 'polypeptide(L)'
;MQVIVNKAGTDCASDVISQYLSWSSTNYMPCNLSKCKESWLLKKKEQANPSSISMGNIEQAEFLVLLGVTFQGNGRFTEHIKRKLFEANKCLYVLRSLKKEGYNQLEIDHLFQSLVLPKISYGLPVYAA
;
A
#
# COMPACT_ATOMS: atom_id res chain seq x y z
N MET A 1 -7.78 -0.88 -9.62
CA MET A 1 -7.37 -0.93 -11.03
C MET A 1 -5.98 -0.36 -11.14
N GLN A 2 -5.07 -1.02 -11.83
CA GLN A 2 -3.71 -0.54 -12.10
C GLN A 2 -3.61 -0.20 -13.58
N VAL A 3 -3.20 1.02 -13.90
CA VAL A 3 -2.95 1.45 -15.28
C VAL A 3 -1.45 1.70 -15.43
N ILE A 4 -0.80 0.98 -16.34
CA ILE A 4 0.61 1.16 -16.66
C ILE A 4 0.69 2.04 -17.89
N VAL A 5 1.21 3.26 -17.72
CA VAL A 5 1.45 4.20 -18.81
C VAL A 5 2.87 4.01 -19.33
N ASN A 6 3.02 3.80 -20.62
CA ASN A 6 4.33 3.63 -21.24
C ASN A 6 4.92 5.02 -21.63
N LYS A 7 6.24 5.14 -21.60
CA LYS A 7 7.00 6.37 -21.88
C LYS A 7 6.78 6.98 -23.28
N ALA A 8 6.16 6.25 -24.19
CA ALA A 8 5.98 6.64 -25.59
C ALA A 8 4.83 7.63 -25.86
N GLY A 9 4.26 8.25 -24.84
CA GLY A 9 3.51 9.49 -25.01
C GLY A 9 2.03 9.40 -25.36
N THR A 10 1.43 8.23 -25.43
CA THR A 10 -0.04 8.13 -25.53
C THR A 10 -0.60 7.87 -24.13
N ASP A 11 -1.26 8.88 -23.61
CA ASP A 11 -1.92 8.78 -22.32
C ASP A 11 -3.20 7.95 -22.43
N CYS A 12 -3.07 6.65 -22.21
CA CYS A 12 -4.19 5.73 -22.20
C CYS A 12 -4.96 5.74 -20.86
N ALA A 13 -4.49 6.49 -19.85
CA ALA A 13 -5.07 6.44 -18.52
C ALA A 13 -6.48 7.00 -18.51
N SER A 14 -6.71 8.12 -19.20
CA SER A 14 -8.02 8.75 -19.34
C SER A 14 -9.04 7.82 -20.02
N ASP A 15 -8.62 7.14 -21.08
CA ASP A 15 -9.49 6.23 -21.83
C ASP A 15 -9.87 5.00 -20.98
N VAL A 16 -8.90 4.40 -20.29
CA VAL A 16 -9.15 3.25 -19.42
C VAL A 16 -10.07 3.62 -18.26
N ILE A 17 -9.91 4.81 -17.67
CA ILE A 17 -10.78 5.26 -16.58
C ILE A 17 -12.19 5.55 -17.10
N SER A 18 -12.32 6.16 -18.27
CA SER A 18 -13.61 6.40 -18.91
C SER A 18 -14.37 5.08 -19.19
N GLN A 19 -13.66 4.08 -19.70
CA GLN A 19 -14.20 2.73 -19.90
C GLN A 19 -14.64 2.09 -18.58
N TYR A 20 -13.82 2.21 -17.53
CA TYR A 20 -14.16 1.70 -16.21
C TYR A 20 -15.39 2.37 -15.62
N LEU A 21 -15.51 3.71 -15.72
CA LEU A 21 -16.66 4.45 -15.21
C LEU A 21 -17.94 4.06 -15.97
N SER A 22 -17.85 3.90 -17.29
CA SER A 22 -18.96 3.43 -18.11
C SER A 22 -19.40 2.02 -17.71
N TRP A 23 -18.43 1.11 -17.56
CA TRP A 23 -18.70 -0.25 -17.11
C TRP A 23 -19.34 -0.29 -15.71
N SER A 24 -18.83 0.51 -14.77
CA SER A 24 -19.34 0.54 -13.40
C SER A 24 -20.77 1.05 -13.34
N SER A 25 -21.11 2.05 -14.17
CA SER A 25 -22.47 2.56 -14.30
C SER A 25 -23.42 1.52 -14.89
N THR A 26 -23.00 0.83 -15.95
CA THR A 26 -23.79 -0.22 -16.60
C THR A 26 -24.07 -1.39 -15.67
N ASN A 27 -23.15 -1.71 -14.77
CA ASN A 27 -23.29 -2.83 -13.82
C ASN A 27 -23.86 -2.41 -12.45
N TYR A 28 -24.45 -1.22 -12.34
CA TYR A 28 -25.02 -0.71 -11.08
C TYR A 28 -24.03 -0.69 -9.89
N MET A 29 -22.75 -0.50 -10.16
CA MET A 29 -21.66 -0.44 -9.18
C MET A 29 -20.98 0.94 -9.23
N PRO A 30 -21.63 2.02 -8.76
CA PRO A 30 -21.11 3.37 -8.92
C PRO A 30 -19.75 3.52 -8.22
N CYS A 31 -18.78 4.09 -8.94
CA CYS A 31 -17.46 4.36 -8.40
C CYS A 31 -17.50 5.54 -7.44
N ASN A 32 -16.97 5.37 -6.24
CA ASN A 32 -16.83 6.48 -5.30
C ASN A 32 -15.50 7.22 -5.55
N LEU A 33 -15.55 8.29 -6.32
CA LEU A 33 -14.38 9.09 -6.70
C LEU A 33 -13.67 9.71 -5.49
N SER A 34 -14.39 10.03 -4.40
CA SER A 34 -13.78 10.59 -3.19
C SER A 34 -12.84 9.60 -2.46
N LYS A 35 -12.97 8.31 -2.74
CA LYS A 35 -12.09 7.27 -2.21
C LYS A 35 -11.01 6.84 -3.20
N CYS A 36 -11.04 7.36 -4.42
CA CYS A 36 -10.01 7.09 -5.41
C CYS A 36 -8.79 7.95 -5.13
N LYS A 37 -7.61 7.37 -5.32
CA LYS A 37 -6.34 8.06 -5.20
C LYS A 37 -5.45 7.73 -6.38
N GLU A 38 -4.71 8.70 -6.83
CA GLU A 38 -3.72 8.58 -7.88
C GLU A 38 -2.32 8.64 -7.28
N SER A 39 -1.42 7.78 -7.73
CA SER A 39 -0.01 7.82 -7.35
C SER A 39 0.87 7.43 -8.52
N TRP A 40 1.96 8.15 -8.69
CA TRP A 40 2.94 7.90 -9.73
C TRP A 40 4.08 7.04 -9.17
N LEU A 41 4.41 5.95 -9.85
CA LEU A 41 5.56 5.12 -9.54
C LEU A 41 6.70 5.47 -10.51
N LEU A 42 7.65 6.26 -10.05
CA LEU A 42 8.79 6.71 -10.85
C LEU A 42 10.01 5.81 -10.65
N LYS A 43 10.70 5.46 -11.71
CA LYS A 43 12.01 4.81 -11.63
C LYS A 43 13.04 5.81 -11.09
N LYS A 44 14.03 5.30 -10.33
CA LYS A 44 15.05 6.01 -9.53
C LYS A 44 15.81 7.18 -10.20
N LYS A 45 15.68 7.39 -11.51
CA LYS A 45 16.38 8.43 -12.29
C LYS A 45 15.46 9.43 -13.00
N GLU A 46 14.17 9.28 -12.87
CA GLU A 46 13.20 10.13 -13.56
C GLU A 46 12.62 11.15 -12.57
N GLN A 47 13.21 12.34 -12.55
CA GLN A 47 12.54 13.55 -12.09
C GLN A 47 11.65 14.06 -13.23
N ALA A 48 10.62 13.34 -13.57
CA ALA A 48 9.56 13.92 -14.35
C ALA A 48 8.50 14.42 -13.36
N ASN A 49 8.29 15.73 -13.33
CA ASN A 49 6.98 16.23 -12.98
C ASN A 49 6.05 15.70 -14.07
N PRO A 50 5.31 14.63 -13.87
CA PRO A 50 4.28 14.28 -14.82
C PRO A 50 3.35 15.49 -14.82
N SER A 51 3.25 16.13 -15.97
CA SER A 51 2.19 17.11 -16.20
C SER A 51 0.94 16.45 -15.71
N SER A 52 0.32 17.07 -14.73
CA SER A 52 -0.80 16.54 -13.98
C SER A 52 -1.92 16.13 -14.94
N ILE A 53 -1.95 14.85 -15.27
CA ILE A 53 -3.16 14.24 -15.79
C ILE A 53 -4.01 13.99 -14.55
N SER A 54 -4.30 15.08 -13.90
CA SER A 54 -5.29 15.12 -12.85
C SER A 54 -6.62 14.94 -13.55
N MET A 55 -7.21 13.77 -13.44
CA MET A 55 -8.62 13.63 -13.75
C MET A 55 -9.40 14.42 -12.69
N GLY A 56 -9.48 15.72 -12.88
CA GLY A 56 -10.27 16.77 -12.27
C GLY A 56 -10.66 16.69 -10.79
N ASN A 57 -10.82 15.51 -10.19
CA ASN A 57 -11.31 15.32 -8.83
C ASN A 57 -10.66 14.16 -8.08
N ILE A 58 -9.58 13.56 -8.59
CA ILE A 58 -8.87 12.47 -7.89
C ILE A 58 -7.66 13.06 -7.17
N GLU A 59 -7.57 12.79 -5.86
CA GLU A 59 -6.45 13.24 -5.02
C GLU A 59 -5.15 12.55 -5.41
N GLN A 60 -4.13 13.34 -5.74
CA GLN A 60 -2.77 12.81 -5.90
C GLN A 60 -2.16 12.52 -4.52
N ALA A 61 -1.72 11.29 -4.31
CA ALA A 61 -1.12 10.86 -3.07
C ALA A 61 0.33 10.42 -3.30
N GLU A 62 1.23 10.92 -2.45
CA GLU A 62 2.64 10.47 -2.42
C GLU A 62 2.76 9.01 -1.97
N PHE A 63 1.83 8.57 -1.14
CA PHE A 63 1.74 7.22 -0.61
C PHE A 63 0.39 6.59 -0.98
N LEU A 64 0.44 5.42 -1.57
CA LEU A 64 -0.76 4.64 -1.86
C LEU A 64 -0.79 3.39 -0.99
N VAL A 65 -1.85 3.22 -0.22
CA VAL A 65 -2.07 1.98 0.54
C VAL A 65 -3.00 1.08 -0.26
N LEU A 66 -2.47 -0.03 -0.73
CA LEU A 66 -3.23 -1.03 -1.48
C LEU A 66 -3.13 -2.38 -0.76
N LEU A 67 -4.29 -2.95 -0.39
CA LEU A 67 -4.36 -4.22 0.36
C LEU A 67 -3.41 -4.25 1.58
N GLY A 68 -3.30 -3.14 2.30
CA GLY A 68 -2.45 -3.04 3.49
C GLY A 68 -0.96 -2.86 3.22
N VAL A 69 -0.51 -2.85 1.96
CA VAL A 69 0.86 -2.53 1.56
C VAL A 69 0.94 -1.06 1.15
N THR A 70 1.92 -0.33 1.68
CA THR A 70 2.13 1.08 1.35
C THR A 70 3.16 1.19 0.23
N PHE A 71 2.72 1.73 -0.89
CA PHE A 71 3.56 2.05 -2.05
C PHE A 71 3.99 3.50 -1.98
N GLN A 72 5.26 3.76 -2.29
CA GLN A 72 5.83 5.11 -2.40
C GLN A 72 6.08 5.44 -3.87
N GLY A 73 5.92 6.72 -4.24
CA GLY A 73 6.17 7.18 -5.60
C GLY A 73 7.58 6.90 -6.14
N ASN A 74 8.56 6.73 -5.26
CA ASN A 74 9.94 6.36 -5.62
C ASN A 74 10.17 4.84 -5.80
N GLY A 75 9.11 4.02 -5.75
CA GLY A 75 9.18 2.57 -5.85
C GLY A 75 9.82 1.85 -4.65
N ARG A 76 10.05 2.56 -3.54
CA ARG A 76 10.59 1.98 -2.31
C ARG A 76 9.47 1.65 -1.33
N PHE A 77 9.75 0.71 -0.44
CA PHE A 77 8.82 0.28 0.62
C PHE A 77 9.28 0.72 2.03
N THR A 78 10.14 1.72 2.11
CA THR A 78 10.73 2.16 3.38
C THR A 78 9.68 2.52 4.42
N GLU A 79 8.65 3.27 4.03
CA GLU A 79 7.57 3.67 4.96
C GLU A 79 6.68 2.48 5.34
N HIS A 80 6.44 1.56 4.41
CA HIS A 80 5.74 0.31 4.73
C HIS A 80 6.49 -0.50 5.80
N ILE A 81 7.79 -0.70 5.61
CA ILE A 81 8.65 -1.45 6.54
C ILE A 81 8.70 -0.77 7.90
N LYS A 82 8.91 0.55 7.97
CA LYS A 82 8.90 1.30 9.22
C LYS A 82 7.59 1.14 9.99
N ARG A 83 6.47 1.26 9.29
CA ARG A 83 5.14 1.08 9.88
C ARG A 83 4.96 -0.33 10.43
N LYS A 84 5.34 -1.36 9.68
CA LYS A 84 5.25 -2.76 10.12
C LYS A 84 6.15 -3.05 11.31
N LEU A 85 7.37 -2.54 11.33
CA LEU A 85 8.26 -2.64 12.48
C LEU A 85 7.70 -1.93 13.72
N PHE A 86 7.09 -0.77 13.55
CA PHE A 86 6.44 -0.06 14.66
C PHE A 86 5.26 -0.86 15.24
N GLU A 87 4.41 -1.44 14.38
CA GLU A 87 3.31 -2.31 14.80
C GLU A 87 3.83 -3.58 15.52
N ALA A 88 4.90 -4.18 15.02
CA ALA A 88 5.54 -5.33 15.65
C ALA A 88 6.15 -4.98 17.02
N ASN A 89 6.82 -3.83 17.15
CA ASN A 89 7.38 -3.36 18.40
C ASN A 89 6.33 -3.16 19.51
N LYS A 90 5.13 -2.68 19.14
CA LYS A 90 4.01 -2.61 20.09
C LYS A 90 3.64 -4.00 20.63
N CYS A 91 3.59 -5.01 19.77
CA CYS A 91 3.31 -6.38 20.20
C CYS A 91 4.44 -6.94 21.07
N LEU A 92 5.71 -6.68 20.74
CA LEU A 92 6.85 -7.08 21.56
C LEU A 92 6.81 -6.46 22.96
N TYR A 93 6.35 -5.22 23.07
CA TYR A 93 6.17 -4.59 24.38
C TYR A 93 5.15 -5.36 25.23
N VAL A 94 4.01 -5.73 24.65
CA VAL A 94 2.99 -6.54 25.33
C VAL A 94 3.55 -7.89 25.76
N LEU A 95 4.28 -8.60 24.90
CA LEU A 95 4.90 -9.89 25.23
C LEU A 95 5.89 -9.77 26.39
N ARG A 96 6.68 -8.69 26.45
CA ARG A 96 7.58 -8.42 27.57
C ARG A 96 6.84 -8.21 28.89
N SER A 97 5.68 -7.55 28.84
CA SER A 97 4.83 -7.37 30.05
C SER A 97 4.26 -8.69 30.54
N LEU A 98 3.73 -9.51 29.63
CA LEU A 98 3.22 -10.85 29.96
C LEU A 98 4.31 -11.76 30.56
N LYS A 99 5.54 -11.70 30.05
CA LYS A 99 6.66 -12.44 30.62
C LYS A 99 6.97 -12.02 32.06
N LYS A 100 6.85 -10.73 32.39
CA LYS A 100 7.03 -10.21 33.75
C LYS A 100 5.92 -10.69 34.70
N GLU A 101 4.72 -10.92 34.17
CA GLU A 101 3.57 -11.42 34.93
C GLU A 101 3.62 -12.94 35.16
N GLY A 102 4.66 -13.64 34.66
CA GLY A 102 4.90 -15.05 34.93
C GLY A 102 4.44 -16.01 33.85
N TYR A 103 4.06 -15.53 32.67
CA TYR A 103 3.74 -16.39 31.53
C TYR A 103 4.94 -17.27 31.13
N ASN A 104 4.66 -18.54 30.82
CA ASN A 104 5.65 -19.52 30.42
C ASN A 104 6.30 -19.14 29.06
N GLN A 105 7.55 -19.55 28.85
CA GLN A 105 8.28 -19.28 27.60
C GLN A 105 7.53 -19.84 26.36
N LEU A 106 6.96 -21.04 26.47
CA LEU A 106 6.18 -21.64 25.38
C LEU A 106 4.95 -20.81 24.99
N GLU A 107 4.26 -20.25 25.96
CA GLU A 107 3.11 -19.38 25.71
C GLU A 107 3.54 -18.08 25.03
N ILE A 108 4.65 -17.49 25.46
CA ILE A 108 5.22 -16.30 24.83
C ILE A 108 5.64 -16.58 23.40
N ASP A 109 6.25 -17.73 23.13
CA ASP A 109 6.67 -18.13 21.77
C ASP A 109 5.47 -18.33 20.83
N HIS A 110 4.39 -18.95 21.34
CA HIS A 110 3.13 -19.06 20.60
C HIS A 110 2.53 -17.69 20.28
N LEU A 111 2.51 -16.79 21.25
CA LEU A 111 2.03 -15.43 21.05
C LEU A 111 2.92 -14.63 20.07
N PHE A 112 4.24 -14.81 20.13
CA PHE A 112 5.17 -14.22 19.17
C PHE A 112 4.89 -14.70 17.74
N GLN A 113 4.72 -16.01 17.55
CA GLN A 113 4.42 -16.59 16.24
C GLN A 113 3.07 -16.14 15.69
N SER A 114 2.07 -15.95 16.54
CA SER A 114 0.72 -15.57 16.10
C SER A 114 0.52 -14.06 15.93
N LEU A 115 1.21 -13.23 16.71
CA LEU A 115 0.97 -11.79 16.74
C LEU A 115 2.06 -10.97 16.06
N VAL A 116 3.34 -11.38 16.18
CA VAL A 116 4.48 -10.59 15.68
C VAL A 116 4.87 -11.00 14.28
N LEU A 117 5.10 -12.30 14.07
CA LEU A 117 5.55 -12.82 12.78
C LEU A 117 4.60 -12.47 11.62
N PRO A 118 3.27 -12.64 11.73
CA PRO A 118 2.36 -12.30 10.64
C PRO A 118 2.38 -10.82 10.27
N LYS A 119 2.63 -9.93 11.24
CA LYS A 119 2.72 -8.48 10.96
C LYS A 119 3.96 -8.13 10.15
N ILE A 120 5.09 -8.79 10.42
CA ILE A 120 6.36 -8.55 9.71
C ILE A 120 6.33 -9.22 8.33
N SER A 121 5.80 -10.44 8.25
CA SER A 121 5.77 -11.20 6.99
C SER A 121 4.67 -10.77 6.03
N TYR A 122 3.70 -9.98 6.50
CA TYR A 122 2.61 -9.52 5.65
C TYR A 122 3.13 -8.67 4.48
N GLY A 123 2.82 -9.09 3.27
CA GLY A 123 3.24 -8.41 2.05
C GLY A 123 4.72 -8.65 1.68
N LEU A 124 5.45 -9.50 2.41
CA LEU A 124 6.87 -9.80 2.14
C LEU A 124 7.15 -10.12 0.67
N PRO A 125 6.36 -10.94 -0.05
CA PRO A 125 6.60 -11.21 -1.46
C PRO A 125 6.55 -9.97 -2.36
N VAL A 126 5.90 -8.89 -1.90
CA VAL A 126 5.76 -7.64 -2.69
C VAL A 126 6.99 -6.74 -2.53
N TYR A 127 7.57 -6.64 -1.33
CA TYR A 127 8.64 -5.68 -1.05
C TYR A 127 10.02 -6.30 -0.82
N ALA A 128 10.12 -7.62 -0.76
CA ALA A 128 11.39 -8.35 -0.64
C ALA A 128 11.84 -9.03 -1.96
N ALA A 129 11.10 -8.82 -3.04
CA ALA A 129 11.43 -9.33 -4.38
C ALA A 129 12.50 -8.49 -5.06
#